data_e8ef8953188503d0c9ed0c3c677bc812
#
_entry.id   e8ef8953188503d0c9ed0c3c677bc812
#
_cell.length_a   1.000
_cell.length_b   1.000
_cell.length_c   1.000
_cell.angle_alpha   90.00
_cell.angle_beta   90.00
_cell.angle_gamma   90.00
#
_symmetry.space_group_name_H-M   'P 1'
#
loop_
_entity.id
_entity.type
_entity.pdbx_description
1 polymer ?
#
loop_
_entity_poly.entity_id
_entity_poly.type
_entity_poly.pdbx_seq_one_letter_code
_entity_poly.pdbx_strand_id
1 'polypeptide(L)'
;MKFFFTAFLLILSNSSCVFNKSISEHNTKEYDTIEIIYTHFSRGFFKEIHIEKSKITTYLNYQKTEIKERKIEYKEWNKCVSFLRKINKNKISKLIPPTNYRQTDKVHYAKFTIILNGKSKISSPDFDHGFPPDLIKPLIDFMLNLSNT
;
A
#
# COMPACT_ATOMS: atom_id res chain seq x y z
N MET A 1 -46.88 -19.94 44.35
CA MET A 1 -46.65 -18.83 43.41
C MET A 1 -45.22 -18.25 43.55
N LYS A 2 -44.19 -19.02 43.32
CA LYS A 2 -42.76 -18.54 43.43
C LYS A 2 -41.82 -19.11 42.40
N PHE A 3 -42.27 -19.63 41.26
CA PHE A 3 -41.40 -20.27 40.23
C PHE A 3 -41.44 -19.65 38.83
N PHE A 4 -42.08 -18.49 38.64
CA PHE A 4 -42.19 -17.86 37.31
C PHE A 4 -41.24 -16.67 37.07
N PHE A 5 -40.37 -16.33 38.03
CA PHE A 5 -39.54 -15.11 37.90
C PHE A 5 -38.08 -15.36 37.49
N THR A 6 -37.63 -16.61 37.40
CA THR A 6 -36.25 -16.96 37.10
C THR A 6 -35.99 -17.30 35.63
N ALA A 7 -37.02 -17.42 34.78
CA ALA A 7 -36.87 -17.78 33.37
C ALA A 7 -36.72 -16.58 32.41
N PHE A 8 -36.88 -15.32 32.88
CA PHE A 8 -36.87 -14.13 32.01
C PHE A 8 -35.50 -13.42 31.91
N LEU A 9 -34.50 -13.85 32.69
CA LEU A 9 -33.19 -13.15 32.75
C LEU A 9 -32.12 -13.73 31.85
N LEU A 10 -32.39 -14.76 31.03
CA LEU A 10 -31.38 -15.46 30.20
C LEU A 10 -31.43 -15.15 28.69
N ILE A 11 -32.23 -14.17 28.25
CA ILE A 11 -32.40 -13.88 26.80
C ILE A 11 -31.64 -12.61 26.34
N LEU A 12 -30.88 -11.89 27.18
CA LEU A 12 -30.29 -10.61 26.84
C LEU A 12 -28.78 -10.62 26.55
N SER A 13 -28.15 -11.78 26.29
CA SER A 13 -26.68 -11.84 26.12
C SER A 13 -26.15 -12.27 24.75
N ASN A 14 -26.89 -12.11 23.64
CA ASN A 14 -26.40 -12.51 22.32
C ASN A 14 -26.49 -11.43 21.21
N SER A 15 -26.30 -10.15 21.51
CA SER A 15 -26.45 -9.09 20.51
C SER A 15 -25.21 -8.21 20.30
N SER A 16 -23.97 -8.71 20.45
CA SER A 16 -22.80 -7.82 20.30
C SER A 16 -21.66 -8.30 19.42
N CYS A 17 -21.86 -9.29 18.53
CA CYS A 17 -20.75 -9.77 17.69
C CYS A 17 -20.89 -9.56 16.17
N VAL A 18 -21.98 -8.98 15.67
CA VAL A 18 -22.23 -8.87 14.22
C VAL A 18 -21.75 -7.54 13.62
N PHE A 19 -21.61 -6.48 14.43
CA PHE A 19 -21.32 -5.13 13.90
C PHE A 19 -19.87 -4.90 13.46
N ASN A 20 -18.91 -5.61 14.06
CA ASN A 20 -17.49 -5.39 13.73
C ASN A 20 -17.01 -6.09 12.45
N LYS A 21 -17.71 -7.14 11.99
CA LYS A 21 -17.29 -7.90 10.79
C LYS A 21 -17.63 -7.18 9.50
N SER A 22 -18.77 -6.50 9.43
CA SER A 22 -19.20 -5.77 8.23
C SER A 22 -18.37 -4.52 7.93
N ILE A 23 -17.88 -3.81 8.97
CA ILE A 23 -17.03 -2.63 8.80
C ILE A 23 -15.63 -3.01 8.31
N SER A 24 -15.09 -4.15 8.76
CA SER A 24 -13.77 -4.62 8.32
C SER A 24 -13.78 -5.15 6.88
N GLU A 25 -14.86 -5.81 6.45
CA GLU A 25 -15.00 -6.35 5.09
C GLU A 25 -15.27 -5.26 4.03
N HIS A 26 -16.04 -4.23 4.36
CA HIS A 26 -16.28 -3.14 3.44
C HIS A 26 -15.00 -2.30 3.20
N ASN A 27 -14.19 -2.09 4.24
CA ASN A 27 -12.93 -1.37 4.15
C ASN A 27 -11.81 -2.14 3.41
N THR A 28 -11.89 -3.47 3.28
CA THR A 28 -10.91 -4.25 2.53
C THR A 28 -11.19 -4.23 1.03
N LYS A 29 -12.43 -4.20 0.59
CA LYS A 29 -12.81 -4.15 -0.84
C LYS A 29 -12.29 -2.89 -1.57
N GLU A 30 -12.16 -1.76 -0.87
CA GLU A 30 -11.59 -0.55 -1.45
C GLU A 30 -10.15 -0.75 -1.93
N TYR A 31 -9.38 -1.59 -1.24
CA TYR A 31 -7.96 -1.84 -1.55
C TYR A 31 -7.75 -2.99 -2.55
N ASP A 32 -8.78 -3.77 -2.88
CA ASP A 32 -8.66 -4.93 -3.77
C ASP A 32 -8.31 -4.55 -5.21
N THR A 33 -8.57 -3.32 -5.61
CA THR A 33 -8.33 -2.77 -6.94
C THR A 33 -7.29 -1.66 -6.96
N ILE A 34 -6.47 -1.61 -5.89
CA ILE A 34 -5.36 -0.67 -5.81
C ILE A 34 -4.10 -1.32 -6.35
N GLU A 35 -3.38 -0.58 -7.19
CA GLU A 35 -2.02 -0.86 -7.60
C GLU A 35 -1.08 0.17 -6.95
N ILE A 36 0.00 -0.31 -6.34
CA ILE A 36 1.02 0.49 -5.68
C ILE A 36 2.29 0.40 -6.51
N ILE A 37 2.81 1.54 -6.93
CA ILE A 37 3.97 1.61 -7.83
C ILE A 37 5.08 2.42 -7.17
N TYR A 38 6.27 1.88 -7.20
CA TYR A 38 7.51 2.57 -6.86
C TYR A 38 8.47 2.49 -8.03
N THR A 39 8.84 3.65 -8.58
CA THR A 39 9.79 3.75 -9.69
C THR A 39 11.05 4.43 -9.20
N HIS A 40 12.23 3.92 -9.55
CA HIS A 40 13.46 4.66 -9.41
C HIS A 40 14.34 4.51 -10.66
N PHE A 41 14.96 5.61 -11.07
CA PHE A 41 15.64 5.68 -12.34
C PHE A 41 16.75 6.74 -12.34
N SER A 42 17.72 6.55 -13.25
CA SER A 42 18.74 7.53 -13.57
C SER A 42 19.16 7.33 -15.03
N ARG A 43 20.20 8.05 -15.51
CA ARG A 43 20.76 7.80 -16.81
C ARG A 43 21.29 6.36 -16.91
N GLY A 44 20.66 5.52 -17.74
CA GLY A 44 21.06 4.13 -17.95
C GLY A 44 20.57 3.12 -16.89
N PHE A 45 19.74 3.54 -15.93
CA PHE A 45 19.16 2.65 -14.94
C PHE A 45 17.66 2.89 -14.79
N PHE A 46 16.90 1.79 -14.71
CA PHE A 46 15.46 1.82 -14.43
C PHE A 46 15.06 0.59 -13.61
N LYS A 47 14.29 0.81 -12.57
CA LYS A 47 13.57 -0.24 -11.85
C LYS A 47 12.21 0.29 -11.42
N GLU A 48 11.15 -0.47 -11.69
CA GLU A 48 9.80 -0.15 -11.27
C GLU A 48 9.15 -1.36 -10.63
N ILE A 49 8.59 -1.19 -9.44
CA ILE A 49 7.97 -2.24 -8.64
C ILE A 49 6.48 -1.96 -8.59
N HIS A 50 5.67 -2.89 -9.08
CA HIS A 50 4.22 -2.89 -8.99
C HIS A 50 3.77 -3.90 -7.95
N ILE A 51 2.93 -3.49 -7.02
CA ILE A 51 2.31 -4.39 -6.03
C ILE A 51 0.80 -4.31 -6.19
N GLU A 52 0.21 -5.44 -6.51
CA GLU A 52 -1.22 -5.69 -6.58
C GLU A 52 -1.62 -6.75 -5.55
N LYS A 53 -2.91 -6.93 -5.31
CA LYS A 53 -3.43 -7.95 -4.37
C LYS A 53 -2.99 -9.38 -4.71
N SER A 54 -2.71 -9.67 -5.98
CA SER A 54 -2.38 -11.02 -6.47
C SER A 54 -0.89 -11.26 -6.68
N LYS A 55 -0.11 -10.19 -6.96
CA LYS A 55 1.26 -10.33 -7.42
C LYS A 55 2.12 -9.11 -7.17
N ILE A 56 3.42 -9.33 -7.26
CA ILE A 56 4.45 -8.30 -7.32
C ILE A 56 5.13 -8.46 -8.68
N THR A 57 5.18 -7.37 -9.45
CA THR A 57 5.88 -7.31 -10.74
C THR A 57 6.99 -6.27 -10.64
N THR A 58 8.20 -6.64 -11.01
CA THR A 58 9.36 -5.73 -11.07
C THR A 58 9.84 -5.64 -12.51
N TYR A 59 9.83 -4.44 -13.05
CA TYR A 59 10.40 -4.09 -14.36
C TYR A 59 11.82 -3.58 -14.18
N LEU A 60 12.77 -4.10 -14.96
CA LEU A 60 14.19 -3.79 -14.84
C LEU A 60 14.72 -2.90 -15.96
N ASN A 61 13.88 -2.55 -16.94
CA ASN A 61 14.21 -1.63 -18.02
C ASN A 61 13.03 -0.72 -18.39
N TYR A 62 13.31 0.39 -19.06
CA TYR A 62 12.31 1.37 -19.49
C TYR A 62 11.27 0.79 -20.45
N GLN A 63 11.66 -0.17 -21.30
CA GLN A 63 10.77 -0.82 -22.27
C GLN A 63 9.84 -1.83 -21.59
N LYS A 64 10.05 -2.13 -20.30
CA LYS A 64 9.31 -3.11 -19.52
C LYS A 64 9.29 -4.51 -20.15
N THR A 65 10.37 -4.87 -20.84
CA THR A 65 10.58 -6.18 -21.46
C THR A 65 11.31 -7.15 -20.53
N GLU A 66 12.09 -6.64 -19.59
CA GLU A 66 12.78 -7.42 -18.56
C GLU A 66 11.97 -7.38 -17.27
N ILE A 67 11.32 -8.53 -16.96
CA ILE A 67 10.30 -8.61 -15.92
C ILE A 67 10.67 -9.73 -14.92
N LYS A 68 10.53 -9.43 -13.63
CA LYS A 68 10.44 -10.43 -12.56
C LYS A 68 9.06 -10.37 -11.94
N GLU A 69 8.41 -11.53 -11.80
CA GLU A 69 7.07 -11.61 -11.22
C GLU A 69 6.99 -12.72 -10.18
N ARG A 70 6.31 -12.47 -9.07
CA ARG A 70 5.94 -13.49 -8.09
C ARG A 70 4.56 -13.23 -7.49
N LYS A 71 3.95 -14.27 -6.96
CA LYS A 71 2.74 -14.11 -6.14
C LYS A 71 3.07 -13.33 -4.86
N ILE A 72 2.15 -12.48 -4.44
CA ILE A 72 2.20 -11.83 -3.13
C ILE A 72 1.47 -12.73 -2.12
N GLU A 73 2.06 -12.91 -0.94
CA GLU A 73 1.38 -13.59 0.15
C GLU A 73 0.31 -12.72 0.78
N TYR A 74 -0.72 -13.35 1.35
CA TYR A 74 -1.80 -12.65 2.06
C TYR A 74 -1.29 -11.72 3.17
N LYS A 75 -0.27 -12.16 3.92
CA LYS A 75 0.35 -11.36 4.99
C LYS A 75 1.07 -10.13 4.43
N GLU A 76 1.77 -10.28 3.30
CA GLU A 76 2.48 -9.19 2.62
C GLU A 76 1.49 -8.14 2.12
N TRP A 77 0.43 -8.57 1.43
CA TRP A 77 -0.62 -7.68 0.96
C TRP A 77 -1.28 -6.90 2.10
N ASN A 78 -1.69 -7.60 3.18
CA ASN A 78 -2.28 -6.94 4.34
C ASN A 78 -1.34 -5.93 4.99
N LYS A 79 -0.04 -6.18 4.97
CA LYS A 79 0.96 -5.22 5.45
C LYS A 79 1.02 -3.99 4.56
N CYS A 80 1.01 -4.12 3.23
CA CYS A 80 0.89 -3.01 2.29
C CYS A 80 -0.37 -2.17 2.57
N VAL A 81 -1.53 -2.83 2.69
CA VAL A 81 -2.81 -2.18 3.01
C VAL A 81 -2.76 -1.44 4.35
N SER A 82 -2.09 -2.01 5.36
CA SER A 82 -1.95 -1.38 6.67
C SER A 82 -1.15 -0.06 6.61
N PHE A 83 -0.15 0.02 5.75
CA PHE A 83 0.59 1.26 5.48
C PHE A 83 -0.25 2.24 4.67
N LEU A 84 -0.93 1.79 3.61
CA LEU A 84 -1.80 2.64 2.78
C LEU A 84 -2.91 3.33 3.58
N ARG A 85 -3.51 2.64 4.54
CA ARG A 85 -4.54 3.21 5.42
C ARG A 85 -4.07 4.41 6.23
N LYS A 86 -2.77 4.50 6.52
CA LYS A 86 -2.16 5.62 7.24
C LYS A 86 -1.82 6.81 6.34
N ILE A 87 -1.84 6.61 5.02
CA ILE A 87 -1.48 7.63 4.04
C ILE A 87 -2.74 8.38 3.61
N ASN A 88 -2.78 9.69 3.88
CA ASN A 88 -3.79 10.54 3.27
C ASN A 88 -3.48 10.72 1.78
N LYS A 89 -4.29 10.09 0.91
CA LYS A 89 -4.11 10.07 -0.55
C LYS A 89 -4.02 11.48 -1.15
N ASN A 90 -4.78 12.45 -0.60
CA ASN A 90 -4.77 13.85 -1.07
C ASN A 90 -3.47 14.60 -0.75
N LYS A 91 -2.64 14.06 0.12
CA LYS A 91 -1.32 14.64 0.45
C LYS A 91 -0.19 14.10 -0.42
N ILE A 92 -0.38 12.98 -1.12
CA ILE A 92 0.69 12.31 -1.90
C ILE A 92 1.27 13.27 -2.95
N SER A 93 0.43 13.96 -3.73
CA SER A 93 0.89 14.90 -4.78
C SER A 93 1.51 16.19 -4.24
N LYS A 94 1.41 16.43 -2.93
CA LYS A 94 1.92 17.63 -2.24
C LYS A 94 3.10 17.31 -1.32
N LEU A 95 3.65 16.09 -1.39
CA LEU A 95 4.80 15.70 -0.57
C LEU A 95 6.01 16.57 -0.92
N ILE A 96 6.76 16.95 0.10
CA ILE A 96 8.01 17.68 -0.06
C ILE A 96 9.16 16.69 0.05
N PRO A 97 10.02 16.57 -0.97
CA PRO A 97 11.21 15.72 -0.90
C PRO A 97 12.15 16.21 0.21
N PRO A 98 12.66 15.32 1.09
CA PRO A 98 13.53 15.74 2.20
C PRO A 98 14.93 16.17 1.73
N THR A 99 15.34 15.73 0.54
CA THR A 99 16.67 16.01 -0.04
C THR A 99 16.55 16.24 -1.55
N ASN A 100 17.62 16.73 -2.18
CA ASN A 100 17.74 17.00 -3.64
C ASN A 100 19.04 16.50 -4.25
N TYR A 101 19.63 15.45 -3.71
CA TYR A 101 20.87 14.86 -4.23
C TYR A 101 20.75 14.36 -5.68
N ARG A 102 19.53 13.98 -6.12
CA ARG A 102 19.21 13.59 -7.51
C ARG A 102 19.56 14.68 -8.53
N GLN A 103 19.52 15.96 -8.14
CA GLN A 103 19.85 17.07 -9.03
C GLN A 103 21.35 17.15 -9.37
N THR A 104 22.19 16.46 -8.62
CA THR A 104 23.63 16.39 -8.80
C THR A 104 24.11 14.98 -9.16
N ASP A 105 23.21 14.13 -9.68
CA ASP A 105 23.45 12.74 -10.07
C ASP A 105 24.07 11.84 -8.97
N LYS A 106 23.97 12.27 -7.69
CA LYS A 106 24.49 11.47 -6.56
C LYS A 106 23.61 10.28 -6.22
N VAL A 107 22.32 10.38 -6.50
CA VAL A 107 21.33 9.32 -6.27
C VAL A 107 20.31 9.28 -7.40
N HIS A 108 19.63 8.15 -7.55
CA HIS A 108 18.56 8.02 -8.54
C HIS A 108 17.36 8.89 -8.17
N TYR A 109 16.62 9.33 -9.18
CA TYR A 109 15.25 9.83 -9.01
C TYR A 109 14.34 8.70 -8.54
N ALA A 110 13.38 9.00 -7.68
CA ALA A 110 12.34 8.08 -7.29
C ALA A 110 10.97 8.73 -7.30
N LYS A 111 9.93 7.94 -7.53
CA LYS A 111 8.53 8.34 -7.55
C LYS A 111 7.67 7.27 -6.94
N PHE A 112 6.69 7.69 -6.15
CA PHE A 112 5.65 6.84 -5.60
C PHE A 112 4.31 7.14 -6.28
N THR A 113 3.60 6.10 -6.68
CA THR A 113 2.30 6.24 -7.36
C THR A 113 1.33 5.21 -6.82
N ILE A 114 0.07 5.58 -6.68
CA ILE A 114 -1.04 4.66 -6.50
C ILE A 114 -2.03 4.80 -7.65
N ILE A 115 -2.58 3.68 -8.11
CA ILE A 115 -3.66 3.65 -9.07
C ILE A 115 -4.88 3.07 -8.38
N LEU A 116 -6.00 3.77 -8.44
CA LEU A 116 -7.26 3.40 -7.84
C LEU A 116 -8.22 2.92 -8.92
N ASN A 117 -8.75 1.71 -8.78
CA ASN A 117 -9.73 1.13 -9.70
C ASN A 117 -9.27 1.15 -11.18
N GLY A 118 -7.97 1.05 -11.44
CA GLY A 118 -7.40 1.11 -12.79
C GLY A 118 -7.57 2.45 -13.52
N LYS A 119 -8.07 3.49 -12.86
CA LYS A 119 -8.47 4.76 -13.51
C LYS A 119 -7.80 5.99 -12.89
N SER A 120 -7.87 6.14 -11.59
CA SER A 120 -7.37 7.33 -10.90
C SER A 120 -5.93 7.14 -10.46
N LYS A 121 -5.02 7.92 -11.03
CA LYS A 121 -3.58 7.88 -10.73
C LYS A 121 -3.21 9.05 -9.84
N ILE A 122 -2.60 8.77 -8.69
CA ILE A 122 -2.08 9.77 -7.75
C ILE A 122 -0.59 9.52 -7.58
N SER A 123 0.24 10.51 -7.91
CA SER A 123 1.71 10.38 -7.83
C SER A 123 2.31 11.43 -6.89
N SER A 124 3.39 11.06 -6.22
CA SER A 124 4.23 12.01 -5.51
C SER A 124 5.03 12.89 -6.50
N PRO A 125 5.55 14.04 -6.07
CA PRO A 125 6.71 14.64 -6.72
C PRO A 125 7.89 13.66 -6.74
N ASP A 126 8.87 13.91 -7.61
CA ASP A 126 10.11 13.13 -7.61
C ASP A 126 10.92 13.43 -6.35
N PHE A 127 11.51 12.40 -5.76
CA PHE A 127 12.38 12.49 -4.59
C PHE A 127 13.64 11.63 -4.78
N ASP A 128 14.58 11.73 -3.88
CA ASP A 128 15.83 10.98 -3.93
C ASP A 128 15.58 9.52 -3.53
N HIS A 129 16.02 8.55 -4.35
CA HIS A 129 16.02 7.14 -3.97
C HIS A 129 16.82 6.94 -2.69
N GLY A 130 16.23 6.21 -1.73
CA GLY A 130 16.79 6.03 -0.37
C GLY A 130 16.36 7.12 0.63
N PHE A 131 15.79 8.25 0.18
CA PHE A 131 15.32 9.34 1.03
C PHE A 131 13.85 9.69 0.75
N PRO A 132 12.91 8.77 0.91
CA PRO A 132 11.50 9.04 0.68
C PRO A 132 10.93 9.96 1.78
N PRO A 133 9.92 10.78 1.46
CA PRO A 133 9.16 11.53 2.47
C PRO A 133 8.58 10.61 3.56
N ASP A 134 8.60 11.06 4.83
CA ASP A 134 8.25 10.25 6.00
C ASP A 134 6.86 9.59 5.90
N LEU A 135 5.89 10.28 5.31
CA LEU A 135 4.53 9.76 5.17
C LEU A 135 4.46 8.44 4.38
N ILE A 136 5.32 8.26 3.38
CA ILE A 136 5.32 7.10 2.48
C ILE A 136 6.51 6.16 2.76
N LYS A 137 7.48 6.58 3.56
CA LYS A 137 8.71 5.83 3.84
C LYS A 137 8.46 4.39 4.30
N PRO A 138 7.58 4.10 5.28
CA PRO A 138 7.39 2.71 5.75
C PRO A 138 6.87 1.78 4.65
N LEU A 139 6.04 2.29 3.75
CA LEU A 139 5.53 1.51 2.62
C LEU A 139 6.62 1.27 1.58
N ILE A 140 7.39 2.30 1.22
CA ILE A 140 8.47 2.17 0.24
C ILE A 140 9.55 1.20 0.72
N ASP A 141 10.00 1.33 1.98
CA ASP A 141 10.99 0.40 2.57
C ASP A 141 10.48 -1.04 2.50
N PHE A 142 9.19 -1.26 2.77
CA PHE A 142 8.58 -2.58 2.67
C PHE A 142 8.50 -3.08 1.22
N MET A 143 8.12 -2.23 0.25
CA MET A 143 8.10 -2.58 -1.18
C MET A 143 9.49 -2.99 -1.70
N LEU A 144 10.52 -2.25 -1.31
CA LEU A 144 11.91 -2.57 -1.69
C LEU A 144 12.34 -3.94 -1.14
N ASN A 145 12.01 -4.24 0.11
CA ASN A 145 12.29 -5.57 0.69
C ASN A 145 11.56 -6.67 -0.08
N LEU A 146 10.28 -6.49 -0.41
CA LEU A 146 9.51 -7.47 -1.17
C LEU A 146 10.04 -7.73 -2.59
N SER A 147 10.64 -6.72 -3.23
CA SER A 147 11.18 -6.85 -4.58
C SER A 147 12.53 -7.55 -4.66
N ASN A 148 13.18 -7.77 -3.52
CA ASN A 148 14.50 -8.41 -3.43
C ASN A 148 14.42 -9.89 -3.01
N THR A 149 13.22 -10.36 -2.62
CA THR A 149 12.89 -11.76 -2.35
C THR A 149 12.33 -12.45 -3.59
#